data_306078504f90ad116503187fc794a159
#
_entry.id   306078504f90ad116503187fc794a159
#
_cell.length_a   1.000
_cell.length_b   1.000
_cell.length_c   1.000
_cell.angle_alpha   90.00
_cell.angle_beta   90.00
_cell.angle_gamma   90.00
#
_symmetry.space_group_name_H-M   'P 1'
#
loop_
_entity.id
_entity.type
_entity.pdbx_description
1 polymer ?
#
loop_
_entity_poly.entity_id
_entity_poly.type
_entity_poly.pdbx_seq_one_letter_code
_entity_poly.pdbx_strand_id
1 'polypeptide(L)'
;MRYFMKKIYKTVLFVAVSLLLLGIYLYADSNHGSLHNQILSTDILSYEQIEQLSVGKEDTFIDPEIAFNGNSIAYDSEQNMLLIPQDLSKNRYDGKLSIPDGNLYFLEDEEGFSDKLGAISQNRVFRLFWIRDTQVWMYNVYFTGMPVMCLSSDAAIYREETTNEEEDNNNDILKWEGNVWIYDQYHSSTDFQSVDCNWHKRGATTMNYEKAGYKLNLDHKKSFLGMRKDDDWILNALYDDAGLIHNKLSYQVWQKIASSNSVANDEGISMEYVELFVDQEYRGVYGLSERIDKKSASL
;
A
#
# COMPACT_ATOMS: atom_id res chain seq x y z
N MET A 1 57.58 -11.30 38.60
CA MET A 1 56.76 -12.13 37.68
C MET A 1 55.24 -11.89 37.78
N ARG A 2 54.60 -12.01 38.94
CA ARG A 2 53.15 -11.79 39.11
C ARG A 2 52.64 -10.39 38.74
N TYR A 3 53.44 -9.31 38.98
CA TYR A 3 53.05 -7.95 38.65
C TYR A 3 53.05 -7.68 37.14
N PHE A 4 54.00 -8.24 36.42
CA PHE A 4 54.15 -8.12 34.98
C PHE A 4 52.99 -8.85 34.25
N MET A 5 52.63 -10.04 34.73
CA MET A 5 51.49 -10.81 34.24
C MET A 5 50.16 -10.06 34.43
N LYS A 6 49.94 -9.41 35.59
CA LYS A 6 48.72 -8.61 35.82
C LYS A 6 48.65 -7.38 34.90
N LYS A 7 49.77 -6.78 34.54
CA LYS A 7 49.80 -5.64 33.63
C LYS A 7 49.47 -6.06 32.21
N ILE A 8 50.03 -7.17 31.76
CA ILE A 8 49.71 -7.75 30.43
C ILE A 8 48.23 -8.15 30.37
N TYR A 9 47.70 -8.81 31.39
CA TYR A 9 46.31 -9.19 31.42
C TYR A 9 45.34 -7.99 31.33
N LYS A 10 45.63 -6.90 32.05
CA LYS A 10 44.84 -5.67 31.95
C LYS A 10 44.89 -5.02 30.57
N THR A 11 46.08 -5.04 29.93
CA THR A 11 46.23 -4.50 28.56
C THR A 11 45.47 -5.35 27.54
N VAL A 12 45.59 -6.68 27.63
CA VAL A 12 44.85 -7.60 26.75
C VAL A 12 43.34 -7.47 26.95
N LEU A 13 42.89 -7.36 28.21
CA LEU A 13 41.46 -7.18 28.51
C LEU A 13 40.96 -5.83 27.95
N PHE A 14 41.72 -4.75 28.10
CA PHE A 14 41.39 -3.45 27.57
C PHE A 14 41.26 -3.46 26.04
N VAL A 15 42.22 -4.09 25.35
CA VAL A 15 42.20 -4.23 23.90
C VAL A 15 41.00 -5.08 23.45
N ALA A 16 40.70 -6.20 24.16
CA ALA A 16 39.55 -7.04 23.85
C ALA A 16 38.22 -6.29 24.03
N VAL A 17 38.09 -5.52 25.11
CA VAL A 17 36.87 -4.70 25.34
C VAL A 17 36.76 -3.59 24.30
N SER A 18 37.84 -2.96 23.91
CA SER A 18 37.85 -1.92 22.86
C SER A 18 37.45 -2.48 21.50
N LEU A 19 37.93 -3.67 21.15
CA LEU A 19 37.54 -4.37 19.91
C LEU A 19 36.08 -4.83 19.94
N LEU A 20 35.60 -5.24 21.10
CA LEU A 20 34.19 -5.58 21.28
C LEU A 20 33.28 -4.34 21.12
N LEU A 21 33.66 -3.22 21.71
CA LEU A 21 32.94 -1.96 21.58
C LEU A 21 32.99 -1.43 20.15
N LEU A 22 34.11 -1.56 19.45
CA LEU A 22 34.26 -1.23 18.06
C LEU A 22 33.37 -2.14 17.18
N GLY A 23 33.32 -3.44 17.49
CA GLY A 23 32.43 -4.39 16.81
C GLY A 23 30.95 -4.07 17.02
N ILE A 24 30.56 -3.67 18.25
CA ILE A 24 29.20 -3.22 18.56
C ILE A 24 28.90 -1.91 17.82
N TYR A 25 29.87 -0.97 17.80
CA TYR A 25 29.72 0.28 17.06
C TYR A 25 29.56 0.04 15.55
N LEU A 26 30.41 -0.78 14.95
CA LEU A 26 30.33 -1.13 13.52
C LEU A 26 29.05 -1.92 13.19
N TYR A 27 28.59 -2.79 14.11
CA TYR A 27 27.31 -3.49 13.96
C TYR A 27 26.13 -2.52 14.10
N ALA A 28 26.20 -1.57 15.04
CA ALA A 28 25.20 -0.51 15.17
C ALA A 28 25.20 0.40 13.94
N ASP A 29 26.38 0.77 13.42
CA ASP A 29 26.52 1.61 12.23
C ASP A 29 26.06 0.89 10.96
N SER A 30 26.32 -0.42 10.81
CA SER A 30 25.78 -1.23 9.72
C SER A 30 24.26 -1.42 9.82
N ASN A 31 23.69 -1.38 11.03
CA ASN A 31 22.23 -1.35 11.24
C ASN A 31 21.64 0.06 11.19
N HIS A 32 22.45 1.12 11.33
CA HIS A 32 21.97 2.48 11.09
C HIS A 32 21.56 2.70 9.64
N GLY A 33 22.16 2.00 8.67
CA GLY A 33 21.68 1.98 7.29
C GLY A 33 20.22 1.48 7.15
N SER A 34 19.75 0.61 8.06
CA SER A 34 18.37 0.17 8.11
C SER A 34 17.43 1.13 8.87
N LEU A 35 17.97 1.99 9.73
CA LEU A 35 17.19 3.01 10.46
C LEU A 35 16.85 4.23 9.60
N HIS A 36 17.66 4.54 8.59
CA HIS A 36 17.39 5.63 7.64
C HIS A 36 16.13 5.40 6.78
N ASN A 37 15.64 4.18 6.72
CA ASN A 37 14.49 3.80 5.91
C ASN A 37 13.14 3.86 6.65
N GLN A 38 13.09 4.34 7.89
CA GLN A 38 11.81 4.56 8.57
C GLN A 38 11.27 5.95 8.22
N ILE A 39 9.98 6.04 7.87
CA ILE A 39 9.35 7.31 7.49
C ILE A 39 9.52 8.37 8.59
N LEU A 40 9.35 7.98 9.86
CA LEU A 40 9.53 8.91 10.98
C LEU A 40 10.97 9.35 11.21
N SER A 41 11.96 8.58 10.75
CA SER A 41 13.38 8.93 10.85
C SER A 41 13.96 9.58 9.59
N THR A 42 13.18 9.63 8.49
CA THR A 42 13.58 10.35 7.29
C THR A 42 13.80 11.83 7.61
N ASP A 43 14.96 12.38 7.22
CA ASP A 43 15.29 13.76 7.51
C ASP A 43 14.35 14.74 6.80
N ILE A 44 14.12 15.87 7.48
CA ILE A 44 13.39 17.00 6.93
C ILE A 44 14.39 18.09 6.62
N LEU A 45 14.38 18.58 5.39
CA LEU A 45 15.27 19.63 4.93
C LEU A 45 14.48 20.83 4.44
N SER A 46 15.05 22.03 4.61
CA SER A 46 14.50 23.24 4.01
C SER A 46 14.67 23.23 2.49
N TYR A 47 13.90 24.07 1.81
CA TYR A 47 14.03 24.23 0.36
C TYR A 47 15.47 24.57 -0.07
N GLU A 48 16.14 25.47 0.66
CA GLU A 48 17.52 25.87 0.37
C GLU A 48 18.51 24.70 0.52
N GLN A 49 18.31 23.83 1.50
CA GLN A 49 19.13 22.64 1.68
C GLN A 49 18.90 21.62 0.57
N ILE A 50 17.66 21.40 0.17
CA ILE A 50 17.33 20.52 -0.98
C ILE A 50 17.95 21.10 -2.25
N GLU A 51 17.82 22.40 -2.51
CA GLU A 51 18.41 23.05 -3.67
C GLU A 51 19.92 22.87 -3.71
N GLN A 52 20.63 23.06 -2.59
CA GLN A 52 22.08 22.84 -2.50
C GLN A 52 22.47 21.40 -2.80
N LEU A 53 21.71 20.41 -2.31
CA LEU A 53 21.94 18.99 -2.59
C LEU A 53 21.63 18.63 -4.05
N SER A 54 20.78 19.40 -4.70
CA SER A 54 20.33 19.17 -6.09
C SER A 54 21.18 19.90 -7.12
N VAL A 55 22.13 20.75 -6.72
CA VAL A 55 22.99 21.50 -7.63
C VAL A 55 23.72 20.56 -8.59
N GLY A 56 23.54 20.78 -9.89
CA GLY A 56 24.17 19.99 -10.97
C GLY A 56 23.57 18.61 -11.17
N LYS A 57 22.44 18.31 -10.54
CA LYS A 57 21.69 17.08 -10.76
C LYS A 57 20.58 17.29 -11.79
N GLU A 58 20.26 16.22 -12.49
CA GLU A 58 19.17 16.22 -13.47
C GLU A 58 17.87 15.82 -12.77
N ASP A 59 16.83 16.62 -12.99
CA ASP A 59 15.46 16.26 -12.63
C ASP A 59 14.89 15.37 -13.74
N THR A 60 14.71 14.10 -13.43
CA THR A 60 14.18 13.11 -14.35
C THR A 60 12.93 12.47 -13.78
N PHE A 61 11.98 12.16 -14.65
CA PHE A 61 10.76 11.47 -14.26
C PHE A 61 10.96 9.96 -14.46
N ILE A 62 10.93 9.20 -13.38
CA ILE A 62 10.98 7.73 -13.46
C ILE A 62 9.97 7.15 -12.46
N ASP A 63 9.51 5.95 -12.75
CA ASP A 63 8.76 5.16 -11.79
C ASP A 63 9.60 4.97 -10.52
N PRO A 64 9.01 5.16 -9.34
CA PRO A 64 9.77 5.08 -8.11
C PRO A 64 10.25 3.65 -7.84
N GLU A 65 11.57 3.47 -7.77
CA GLU A 65 12.17 2.26 -7.19
C GLU A 65 12.07 2.28 -5.65
N ILE A 66 11.03 2.93 -5.13
CA ILE A 66 10.75 3.03 -3.70
C ILE A 66 9.85 1.89 -3.30
N ALA A 67 10.25 1.16 -2.27
CA ALA A 67 9.40 0.14 -1.66
C ALA A 67 8.89 0.61 -0.30
N PHE A 68 7.66 0.20 0.02
CA PHE A 68 7.05 0.40 1.32
C PHE A 68 6.93 -0.94 2.05
N ASN A 69 7.55 -1.03 3.22
CA ASN A 69 7.63 -2.28 3.99
C ASN A 69 8.11 -3.50 3.18
N GLY A 70 9.04 -3.26 2.25
CA GLY A 70 9.64 -4.29 1.41
C GLY A 70 8.83 -4.69 0.17
N ASN A 71 7.73 -4.00 -0.12
CA ASN A 71 6.89 -4.26 -1.28
C ASN A 71 6.78 -3.00 -2.16
N SER A 72 6.35 -3.16 -3.41
CA SER A 72 6.11 -2.03 -4.29
C SER A 72 5.15 -1.03 -3.64
N ILE A 73 5.47 0.25 -3.75
CA ILE A 73 4.61 1.32 -3.24
C ILE A 73 3.48 1.62 -4.24
N ALA A 74 2.32 2.01 -3.72
CA ALA A 74 1.24 2.49 -4.56
C ALA A 74 1.60 3.86 -5.14
N TYR A 75 1.71 3.95 -6.45
CA TYR A 75 2.16 5.11 -7.18
C TYR A 75 1.20 5.46 -8.32
N ASP A 76 0.87 6.73 -8.43
CA ASP A 76 0.15 7.30 -9.55
C ASP A 76 1.13 8.11 -10.39
N SER A 77 1.35 7.65 -11.63
CA SER A 77 2.32 8.24 -12.55
C SER A 77 1.86 9.57 -13.15
N GLU A 78 0.55 9.80 -13.29
CA GLU A 78 0.00 11.04 -13.82
C GLU A 78 0.07 12.17 -12.79
N GLN A 79 -0.21 11.85 -11.53
CA GLN A 79 -0.21 12.82 -10.43
C GLN A 79 1.12 12.90 -9.69
N ASN A 80 2.07 12.03 -10.06
CA ASN A 80 3.34 11.85 -9.34
C ASN A 80 3.12 11.67 -7.85
N MET A 81 2.22 10.75 -7.49
CA MET A 81 1.71 10.57 -6.14
C MET A 81 2.04 9.20 -5.59
N LEU A 82 2.62 9.17 -4.41
CA LEU A 82 2.78 7.98 -3.59
C LEU A 82 1.69 7.95 -2.53
N LEU A 83 0.95 6.86 -2.41
CA LEU A 83 -0.07 6.68 -1.39
C LEU A 83 0.40 5.65 -0.35
N ILE A 84 0.51 6.09 0.89
CA ILE A 84 1.04 5.30 1.99
C ILE A 84 -0.04 5.03 3.02
N PRO A 85 -0.44 3.76 3.23
CA PRO A 85 -1.41 3.40 4.24
C PRO A 85 -0.84 3.50 5.65
N GLN A 86 -1.67 3.90 6.62
CA GLN A 86 -1.30 3.97 8.02
C GLN A 86 -2.47 3.65 8.93
N ASP A 87 -2.18 3.11 10.11
CA ASP A 87 -3.16 2.95 11.16
C ASP A 87 -3.22 4.22 12.02
N LEU A 88 -4.22 5.06 11.74
CA LEU A 88 -4.44 6.33 12.45
C LEU A 88 -4.80 6.15 13.93
N SER A 89 -5.18 4.94 14.35
CA SER A 89 -5.51 4.65 15.74
C SER A 89 -4.30 4.44 16.62
N LYS A 90 -3.10 4.25 16.04
CA LYS A 90 -1.86 4.03 16.76
C LYS A 90 -1.09 5.32 16.98
N ASN A 91 -0.60 5.50 18.21
CA ASN A 91 0.35 6.59 18.54
C ASN A 91 1.77 6.31 18.04
N ARG A 92 1.93 5.27 17.24
CA ARG A 92 3.21 4.82 16.69
C ARG A 92 3.02 4.45 15.23
N TYR A 93 3.95 4.90 14.40
CA TYR A 93 3.97 4.56 12.98
C TYR A 93 5.23 3.77 12.65
N ASP A 94 5.05 2.56 12.14
CA ASP A 94 6.13 1.61 11.84
C ASP A 94 6.44 1.49 10.34
N GLY A 95 5.88 2.38 9.52
CA GLY A 95 6.12 2.40 8.08
C GLY A 95 7.58 2.64 7.72
N LYS A 96 8.09 1.87 6.76
CA LYS A 96 9.46 1.97 6.25
C LYS A 96 9.43 2.17 4.75
N LEU A 97 10.16 3.18 4.28
CA LEU A 97 10.51 3.31 2.87
C LEU A 97 11.90 2.72 2.67
N SER A 98 12.08 1.97 1.60
CA SER A 98 13.39 1.48 1.16
C SER A 98 13.63 1.86 -0.29
N ILE A 99 14.88 2.18 -0.58
CA ILE A 99 15.39 2.58 -1.89
C ILE A 99 16.65 1.77 -2.19
N PRO A 100 16.98 1.55 -3.48
CA PRO A 100 18.19 0.81 -3.84
C PRO A 100 19.47 1.54 -3.43
N ASP A 101 19.50 2.88 -3.56
CA ASP A 101 20.63 3.72 -3.18
C ASP A 101 20.21 5.19 -3.03
N GLY A 102 21.12 6.06 -2.56
CA GLY A 102 20.85 7.48 -2.33
C GLY A 102 20.17 7.75 -0.99
N ASN A 103 19.53 8.90 -0.88
CA ASN A 103 18.88 9.36 0.34
C ASN A 103 17.48 9.91 0.06
N LEU A 104 16.58 9.71 1.02
CA LEU A 104 15.25 10.30 1.03
C LEU A 104 15.20 11.47 2.00
N TYR A 105 14.50 12.53 1.61
CA TYR A 105 14.30 13.72 2.42
C TYR A 105 12.86 14.22 2.26
N PHE A 106 12.24 14.59 3.37
CA PHE A 106 11.01 15.38 3.28
C PHE A 106 11.34 16.87 3.19
N LEU A 107 10.57 17.59 2.41
CA LEU A 107 10.65 19.05 2.39
C LEU A 107 9.95 19.60 3.63
N GLU A 108 10.62 20.51 4.35
CA GLU A 108 9.99 21.34 5.37
C GLU A 108 8.93 22.23 4.72
N ASP A 109 7.73 22.21 5.27
CA ASP A 109 6.68 23.11 4.82
C ASP A 109 6.68 24.42 5.61
N GLU A 110 5.86 25.39 5.16
CA GLU A 110 5.75 26.72 5.77
C GLU A 110 5.23 26.67 7.22
N GLU A 111 4.56 25.57 7.62
CA GLU A 111 3.99 25.39 8.96
C GLU A 111 4.94 24.65 9.92
N GLY A 112 6.05 24.11 9.40
CA GLY A 112 7.07 23.40 10.16
C GLY A 112 6.64 22.01 10.64
N PHE A 113 7.50 21.03 10.44
CA PHE A 113 7.33 19.66 10.91
C PHE A 113 7.93 19.49 12.31
N SER A 114 7.34 20.01 13.35
CA SER A 114 7.79 19.72 14.70
C SER A 114 7.39 18.33 15.19
N ASP A 115 6.27 17.82 14.70
CA ASP A 115 5.73 16.49 15.02
C ASP A 115 5.31 15.77 13.72
N LYS A 116 6.17 14.86 13.23
CA LYS A 116 5.90 14.07 12.02
C LYS A 116 4.65 13.19 12.16
N LEU A 117 4.45 12.57 13.30
CA LEU A 117 3.30 11.69 13.51
C LEU A 117 1.99 12.47 13.49
N GLY A 118 1.96 13.62 14.15
CA GLY A 118 0.83 14.53 14.12
C GLY A 118 0.54 15.05 12.70
N ALA A 119 1.58 15.43 11.97
CA ALA A 119 1.46 15.88 10.59
C ALA A 119 0.92 14.78 9.65
N ILE A 120 1.41 13.54 9.77
CA ILE A 120 0.90 12.38 9.04
C ILE A 120 -0.59 12.18 9.29
N SER A 121 -1.04 12.29 10.54
CA SER A 121 -2.45 12.12 10.92
C SER A 121 -3.38 13.23 10.42
N GLN A 122 -2.85 14.36 9.99
CA GLN A 122 -3.61 15.48 9.47
C GLN A 122 -4.01 15.34 7.99
N ASN A 123 -3.68 14.23 7.36
CA ASN A 123 -4.00 13.98 5.95
C ASN A 123 -3.45 15.08 5.01
N ARG A 124 -2.21 15.50 5.24
CA ARG A 124 -1.50 16.52 4.46
C ARG A 124 -0.70 15.88 3.34
N VAL A 125 -0.46 16.66 2.29
CA VAL A 125 0.47 16.29 1.22
C VAL A 125 1.89 16.64 1.64
N PHE A 126 2.79 15.69 1.50
CA PHE A 126 4.22 15.89 1.75
C PHE A 126 4.99 15.82 0.44
N ARG A 127 6.05 16.57 0.32
CA ARG A 127 7.00 16.41 -0.79
C ARG A 127 8.16 15.58 -0.31
N LEU A 128 8.41 14.47 -1.01
CA LEU A 128 9.51 13.56 -0.76
C LEU A 128 10.52 13.69 -1.89
N PHE A 129 11.78 13.95 -1.56
CA PHE A 129 12.87 14.00 -2.49
C PHE A 129 13.72 12.74 -2.34
N TRP A 130 13.98 12.10 -3.45
CA TRP A 130 14.99 11.05 -3.54
C TRP A 130 16.19 11.60 -4.29
N ILE A 131 17.34 11.66 -3.63
CA ILE A 131 18.57 12.23 -4.17
C ILE A 131 19.62 11.13 -4.25
N ARG A 132 20.10 10.88 -5.45
CA ARG A 132 21.10 9.88 -5.77
C ARG A 132 22.11 10.46 -6.75
N ASP A 133 23.41 10.42 -6.42
CA ASP A 133 24.52 10.87 -7.28
C ASP A 133 24.23 12.15 -8.08
N THR A 134 23.90 11.99 -9.35
CA THR A 134 23.63 13.08 -10.29
C THR A 134 22.14 13.34 -10.54
N GLN A 135 21.25 12.65 -9.82
CA GLN A 135 19.81 12.68 -10.06
C GLN A 135 19.02 13.08 -8.83
N VAL A 136 17.91 13.74 -9.05
CA VAL A 136 16.93 14.09 -8.02
C VAL A 136 15.53 13.81 -8.54
N TRP A 137 14.70 13.21 -7.71
CA TRP A 137 13.28 12.97 -7.99
C TRP A 137 12.43 13.51 -6.86
N MET A 138 11.31 14.11 -7.20
CA MET A 138 10.34 14.62 -6.25
C MET A 138 9.01 13.88 -6.40
N TYR A 139 8.44 13.45 -5.30
CA TYR A 139 7.14 12.79 -5.25
C TYR A 139 6.20 13.51 -4.28
N ASN A 140 4.92 13.55 -4.61
CA ASN A 140 3.88 13.93 -3.66
C ASN A 140 3.50 12.70 -2.84
N VAL A 141 3.55 12.80 -1.52
CA VAL A 141 3.22 11.71 -0.60
C VAL A 141 1.95 12.02 0.14
N TYR A 142 1.01 11.08 0.09
CA TYR A 142 -0.24 11.11 0.84
C TYR A 142 -0.28 9.93 1.79
N PHE A 143 -0.77 10.16 3.00
CA PHE A 143 -1.03 9.10 3.96
C PHE A 143 -2.53 8.85 4.04
N THR A 144 -2.93 7.59 4.00
CA THR A 144 -4.35 7.21 4.07
C THR A 144 -4.62 6.30 5.25
N GLY A 145 -5.77 6.49 5.88
CA GLY A 145 -6.30 5.56 6.88
C GLY A 145 -7.04 4.35 6.27
N MET A 146 -7.12 4.24 4.95
CA MET A 146 -7.77 3.13 4.28
C MET A 146 -6.75 2.11 3.78
N PRO A 147 -7.13 0.83 3.68
CA PRO A 147 -6.33 -0.17 2.96
C PRO A 147 -6.11 0.25 1.51
N VAL A 148 -4.92 -0.05 0.99
CA VAL A 148 -4.55 0.25 -0.40
C VAL A 148 -4.50 -1.04 -1.19
N MET A 149 -5.22 -1.09 -2.31
CA MET A 149 -5.31 -2.23 -3.21
C MET A 149 -4.78 -1.85 -4.59
N CYS A 150 -3.92 -2.67 -5.15
CA CYS A 150 -3.35 -2.47 -6.47
C CYS A 150 -3.64 -3.67 -7.36
N LEU A 151 -4.12 -3.38 -8.56
CA LEU A 151 -4.22 -4.30 -9.67
C LEU A 151 -3.12 -3.97 -10.67
N SER A 152 -2.32 -4.95 -11.04
CA SER A 152 -1.24 -4.79 -12.02
C SER A 152 -1.42 -5.79 -13.13
N SER A 153 -1.65 -5.31 -14.36
CA SER A 153 -1.80 -6.17 -15.53
C SER A 153 -0.46 -6.61 -16.09
N ASP A 154 -0.41 -7.83 -16.61
CA ASP A 154 0.75 -8.40 -17.30
C ASP A 154 0.84 -7.95 -18.78
N ALA A 155 0.27 -6.80 -19.11
CA ALA A 155 0.20 -6.23 -20.46
C ALA A 155 -0.59 -7.06 -21.49
N ALA A 156 -1.13 -8.21 -21.13
CA ALA A 156 -1.93 -9.05 -22.00
C ALA A 156 -3.43 -8.80 -21.76
N ILE A 157 -4.03 -7.99 -22.62
CA ILE A 157 -5.47 -7.86 -22.69
C ILE A 157 -5.97 -9.06 -23.49
N TYR A 158 -6.78 -9.92 -22.90
CA TYR A 158 -7.44 -10.98 -23.66
C TYR A 158 -8.97 -10.79 -23.70
N ARG A 159 -9.58 -11.25 -24.76
CA ARG A 159 -11.02 -11.27 -24.93
C ARG A 159 -11.52 -12.67 -24.67
N GLU A 160 -12.47 -12.82 -23.77
CA GLU A 160 -13.22 -14.07 -23.64
C GLU A 160 -14.33 -14.06 -24.68
N GLU A 161 -14.26 -14.98 -25.63
CA GLU A 161 -15.38 -15.26 -26.53
C GLU A 161 -16.49 -15.88 -25.67
N THR A 162 -17.59 -15.18 -25.52
CA THR A 162 -18.79 -15.73 -24.85
C THR A 162 -19.41 -16.77 -25.78
N THR A 163 -19.25 -18.04 -25.45
CA THR A 163 -19.79 -19.17 -26.21
C THR A 163 -21.31 -19.39 -26.00
N ASN A 164 -22.07 -18.38 -25.67
CA ASN A 164 -23.53 -18.49 -25.59
C ASN A 164 -24.14 -18.18 -26.96
N GLU A 165 -24.45 -19.22 -27.66
CA GLU A 165 -25.05 -19.23 -29.02
C GLU A 165 -26.46 -18.60 -29.15
N GLU A 166 -26.98 -17.92 -28.10
CA GLU A 166 -28.38 -17.45 -28.11
C GLU A 166 -28.63 -15.95 -27.94
N GLU A 167 -27.60 -15.11 -27.80
CA GLU A 167 -27.84 -13.65 -27.84
C GLU A 167 -26.81 -12.94 -28.71
N ASP A 168 -27.30 -12.43 -29.82
CA ASP A 168 -26.63 -11.60 -30.83
C ASP A 168 -26.24 -10.20 -30.28
N ASN A 169 -25.59 -10.20 -29.11
CA ASN A 169 -24.95 -9.06 -28.54
C ASN A 169 -23.45 -9.37 -28.40
N ASN A 170 -22.72 -8.95 -29.41
CA ASN A 170 -21.28 -9.02 -29.59
C ASN A 170 -20.55 -8.16 -28.50
N ASN A 171 -20.80 -8.45 -27.24
CA ASN A 171 -20.10 -7.84 -26.10
C ASN A 171 -18.96 -8.74 -25.65
N ASP A 172 -17.89 -8.77 -26.45
CA ASP A 172 -16.59 -9.27 -26.01
C ASP A 172 -16.20 -8.51 -24.73
N ILE A 173 -16.24 -9.18 -23.60
CA ILE A 173 -15.78 -8.57 -22.33
C ILE A 173 -14.27 -8.57 -22.33
N LEU A 174 -13.70 -7.36 -22.33
CA LEU A 174 -12.27 -7.17 -22.21
C LEU A 174 -11.82 -7.55 -20.80
N LYS A 175 -10.96 -8.56 -20.70
CA LYS A 175 -10.37 -9.00 -19.45
C LYS A 175 -8.88 -8.69 -19.42
N TRP A 176 -8.38 -8.38 -18.22
CA TRP A 176 -6.96 -8.25 -17.92
C TRP A 176 -6.53 -9.42 -17.05
N GLU A 177 -5.39 -9.98 -17.35
CA GLU A 177 -4.68 -10.93 -16.50
C GLU A 177 -3.55 -10.22 -15.78
N GLY A 178 -3.24 -10.66 -14.57
CA GLY A 178 -2.17 -10.10 -13.78
C GLY A 178 -2.30 -10.46 -12.31
N ASN A 179 -1.98 -9.54 -11.44
CA ASN A 179 -2.00 -9.79 -10.01
C ASN A 179 -2.68 -8.66 -9.23
N VAL A 180 -3.16 -9.03 -8.05
CA VAL A 180 -3.68 -8.10 -7.04
C VAL A 180 -2.86 -8.20 -5.78
N TRP A 181 -2.53 -7.06 -5.18
CA TRP A 181 -2.03 -7.02 -3.83
C TRP A 181 -2.79 -5.97 -3.01
N ILE A 182 -2.87 -6.19 -1.70
CA ILE A 182 -3.54 -5.28 -0.77
C ILE A 182 -2.67 -5.07 0.46
N TYR A 183 -2.54 -3.82 0.87
CA TYR A 183 -1.97 -3.47 2.16
C TYR A 183 -3.10 -3.18 3.14
N ASP A 184 -3.13 -3.99 4.21
CA ASP A 184 -4.11 -3.89 5.28
C ASP A 184 -3.40 -3.58 6.61
N GLN A 185 -3.44 -2.33 7.01
CA GLN A 185 -2.78 -1.86 8.23
C GLN A 185 -3.53 -2.23 9.52
N TYR A 186 -4.74 -2.74 9.42
CA TYR A 186 -5.59 -3.06 10.57
C TYR A 186 -5.57 -4.54 10.93
N HIS A 187 -5.44 -5.40 9.93
CA HIS A 187 -5.35 -6.83 10.14
C HIS A 187 -3.88 -7.23 9.97
N SER A 188 -3.28 -7.68 11.04
CA SER A 188 -1.84 -7.99 11.16
C SER A 188 -1.36 -9.15 10.29
N SER A 189 -2.04 -9.47 9.21
CA SER A 189 -1.50 -10.36 8.22
C SER A 189 -0.30 -9.66 7.58
N THR A 190 0.86 -10.12 7.91
CA THR A 190 2.14 -9.87 7.27
C THR A 190 2.13 -10.22 5.77
N ASP A 191 0.98 -10.56 5.25
CA ASP A 191 0.80 -11.12 3.93
C ASP A 191 0.43 -10.05 2.92
N PHE A 192 1.41 -9.26 2.59
CA PHE A 192 1.55 -8.58 1.33
C PHE A 192 1.72 -9.63 0.23
N GLN A 193 0.74 -10.49 0.06
CA GLN A 193 0.83 -11.52 -0.96
C GLN A 193 0.14 -10.98 -2.21
N SER A 194 0.95 -10.83 -3.24
CA SER A 194 0.44 -10.77 -4.59
C SER A 194 -0.30 -12.07 -4.90
N VAL A 195 -1.49 -11.96 -5.44
CA VAL A 195 -2.32 -13.11 -5.85
C VAL A 195 -2.63 -12.93 -7.32
N ASP A 196 -2.35 -13.97 -8.10
CA ASP A 196 -2.68 -13.98 -9.52
C ASP A 196 -4.20 -13.96 -9.69
N CYS A 197 -4.65 -13.15 -10.62
CA CYS A 197 -6.07 -12.93 -10.85
C CYS A 197 -6.33 -12.44 -12.28
N ASN A 198 -7.58 -12.53 -12.66
CA ASN A 198 -8.07 -11.76 -13.80
C ASN A 198 -9.20 -10.83 -13.36
N TRP A 199 -9.37 -9.74 -14.09
CA TRP A 199 -10.45 -8.79 -13.82
C TRP A 199 -10.99 -8.17 -15.09
N HIS A 200 -12.20 -7.65 -14.98
CA HIS A 200 -12.85 -6.92 -16.06
C HIS A 200 -13.77 -5.85 -15.49
N LYS A 201 -14.09 -4.85 -16.30
CA LYS A 201 -15.13 -3.88 -15.96
C LYS A 201 -16.47 -4.59 -15.86
N ARG A 202 -17.27 -4.23 -14.85
CA ARG A 202 -18.57 -4.83 -14.61
C ARG A 202 -19.70 -3.80 -14.60
N GLY A 203 -20.90 -4.32 -14.85
CA GLY A 203 -22.14 -3.55 -14.90
C GLY A 203 -22.67 -3.49 -16.32
N ALA A 204 -23.93 -3.14 -16.48
CA ALA A 204 -24.51 -2.89 -17.81
C ALA A 204 -24.15 -1.46 -18.25
N THR A 205 -24.92 -0.48 -17.82
CA THR A 205 -24.68 0.93 -18.14
C THR A 205 -23.48 1.51 -17.39
N THR A 206 -23.26 1.06 -16.15
CA THR A 206 -22.22 1.60 -15.24
C THR A 206 -20.80 1.25 -15.64
N MET A 207 -20.60 0.26 -16.51
CA MET A 207 -19.27 -0.04 -17.06
C MET A 207 -18.72 1.08 -17.96
N ASN A 208 -19.60 1.95 -18.47
CA ASN A 208 -19.27 3.08 -19.32
C ASN A 208 -19.07 4.39 -18.53
N TYR A 209 -19.21 4.35 -17.23
CA TYR A 209 -18.92 5.52 -16.38
C TYR A 209 -17.43 5.79 -16.33
N GLU A 210 -17.06 7.04 -16.09
CA GLU A 210 -15.67 7.45 -15.89
C GLU A 210 -14.98 6.60 -14.80
N LYS A 211 -15.72 6.31 -13.73
CA LYS A 211 -15.31 5.42 -12.65
C LYS A 211 -16.15 4.13 -12.71
N ALA A 212 -15.64 3.14 -13.42
CA ALA A 212 -16.30 1.84 -13.55
C ALA A 212 -16.01 0.91 -12.37
N GLY A 213 -16.95 0.01 -12.06
CA GLY A 213 -16.69 -1.10 -11.15
C GLY A 213 -15.94 -2.23 -11.83
N TYR A 214 -15.31 -3.11 -11.02
CA TYR A 214 -14.60 -4.29 -11.52
C TYR A 214 -15.10 -5.56 -10.86
N LYS A 215 -14.98 -6.67 -11.59
CA LYS A 215 -15.06 -8.02 -11.04
C LYS A 215 -13.66 -8.61 -11.10
N LEU A 216 -13.22 -9.21 -9.98
CA LEU A 216 -11.98 -9.94 -9.87
C LEU A 216 -12.28 -11.42 -9.68
N ASN A 217 -11.50 -12.26 -10.36
CA ASN A 217 -11.47 -13.69 -10.16
C ASN A 217 -10.03 -14.07 -9.78
N LEU A 218 -9.85 -14.57 -8.57
CA LEU A 218 -8.53 -15.01 -8.06
C LEU A 218 -8.28 -16.47 -8.47
N ASP A 219 -7.04 -16.81 -8.70
CA ASP A 219 -6.62 -18.20 -8.94
C ASP A 219 -6.84 -19.09 -7.72
N HIS A 220 -6.81 -18.49 -6.53
CA HIS A 220 -7.02 -19.19 -5.27
C HIS A 220 -7.89 -18.36 -4.32
N LYS A 221 -8.75 -19.07 -3.54
CA LYS A 221 -9.56 -18.42 -2.52
C LYS A 221 -8.71 -17.68 -1.50
N LYS A 222 -8.92 -16.38 -1.33
CA LYS A 222 -8.25 -15.51 -0.38
C LYS A 222 -9.28 -14.76 0.46
N SER A 223 -8.93 -14.48 1.71
CA SER A 223 -9.65 -13.52 2.54
C SER A 223 -8.98 -12.16 2.40
N PHE A 224 -9.74 -11.12 2.09
CA PHE A 224 -9.30 -9.74 2.14
C PHE A 224 -9.99 -9.02 3.29
N LEU A 225 -9.25 -8.19 4.02
CA LEU A 225 -9.75 -7.30 5.07
C LEU A 225 -10.64 -8.00 6.12
N GLY A 226 -10.29 -9.23 6.49
CA GLY A 226 -11.05 -10.04 7.45
C GLY A 226 -12.36 -10.61 6.93
N MET A 227 -12.73 -10.34 5.67
CA MET A 227 -13.93 -10.91 5.04
C MET A 227 -13.77 -12.40 4.74
N ARG A 228 -14.86 -13.07 4.41
CA ARG A 228 -14.88 -14.49 4.08
C ARG A 228 -13.92 -14.84 2.95
N LYS A 229 -13.31 -16.02 2.99
CA LYS A 229 -12.47 -16.55 1.91
C LYS A 229 -13.27 -16.81 0.65
N ASP A 230 -12.95 -16.12 -0.44
CA ASP A 230 -13.54 -16.34 -1.75
C ASP A 230 -12.51 -16.14 -2.88
N ASP A 231 -12.86 -16.60 -4.06
CA ASP A 231 -12.14 -16.40 -5.33
C ASP A 231 -12.79 -15.32 -6.20
N ASP A 232 -14.07 -15.00 -5.95
CA ASP A 232 -14.85 -13.98 -6.67
C ASP A 232 -15.02 -12.71 -5.83
N TRP A 233 -14.47 -11.60 -6.29
CA TRP A 233 -14.54 -10.31 -5.60
C TRP A 233 -15.11 -9.22 -6.48
N ILE A 234 -15.77 -8.25 -5.86
CA ILE A 234 -16.35 -7.09 -6.52
C ILE A 234 -15.71 -5.81 -6.00
N LEU A 235 -15.20 -5.00 -6.90
CA LEU A 235 -14.82 -3.62 -6.63
C LEU A 235 -15.95 -2.71 -7.13
N ASN A 236 -16.76 -2.23 -6.19
CA ASN A 236 -17.85 -1.33 -6.48
C ASN A 236 -17.34 0.10 -6.53
N ALA A 237 -17.51 0.77 -7.66
CA ALA A 237 -17.06 2.13 -7.87
C ALA A 237 -17.78 3.17 -7.00
N LEU A 238 -19.01 2.86 -6.54
CA LEU A 238 -19.85 3.77 -5.74
C LEU A 238 -20.07 5.14 -6.43
N TYR A 239 -20.02 5.18 -7.77
CA TYR A 239 -19.98 6.41 -8.56
C TYR A 239 -21.21 7.31 -8.36
N ASP A 240 -22.41 6.69 -8.29
CA ASP A 240 -23.67 7.39 -8.11
C ASP A 240 -24.00 7.69 -6.63
N ASP A 241 -23.14 7.29 -5.70
CA ASP A 241 -23.34 7.47 -4.27
C ASP A 241 -22.37 8.53 -3.74
N ALA A 242 -22.79 9.78 -3.73
CA ALA A 242 -21.98 10.92 -3.27
C ALA A 242 -21.45 10.75 -1.82
N GLY A 243 -22.16 9.98 -1.00
CA GLY A 243 -21.75 9.67 0.38
C GLY A 243 -20.89 8.43 0.51
N LEU A 244 -20.80 7.61 -0.54
CA LEU A 244 -20.13 6.30 -0.60
C LEU A 244 -20.61 5.29 0.46
N ILE A 245 -21.76 5.52 1.11
CA ILE A 245 -22.18 4.78 2.31
C ILE A 245 -23.34 3.84 2.10
N HIS A 246 -24.18 4.06 1.09
CA HIS A 246 -25.47 3.38 0.99
C HIS A 246 -25.33 1.87 0.86
N ASN A 247 -24.41 1.39 0.04
CA ASN A 247 -24.19 -0.04 -0.14
C ASN A 247 -23.64 -0.70 1.14
N LYS A 248 -22.62 -0.12 1.74
CA LYS A 248 -22.04 -0.63 2.99
C LYS A 248 -23.06 -0.66 4.12
N LEU A 249 -23.81 0.43 4.27
CA LEU A 249 -24.86 0.52 5.27
C LEU A 249 -25.97 -0.54 5.04
N SER A 250 -26.39 -0.74 3.79
CA SER A 250 -27.39 -1.75 3.46
C SER A 250 -26.92 -3.16 3.82
N TYR A 251 -25.67 -3.50 3.53
CA TYR A 251 -25.11 -4.81 3.91
C TYR A 251 -25.00 -4.96 5.42
N GLN A 252 -24.56 -3.94 6.14
CA GLN A 252 -24.49 -3.96 7.61
C GLN A 252 -25.87 -4.11 8.25
N VAL A 253 -26.89 -3.39 7.73
CA VAL A 253 -28.27 -3.53 8.19
C VAL A 253 -28.80 -4.94 7.94
N TRP A 254 -28.54 -5.50 6.77
CA TRP A 254 -28.92 -6.87 6.47
C TRP A 254 -28.26 -7.88 7.43
N GLN A 255 -26.95 -7.80 7.62
CA GLN A 255 -26.22 -8.65 8.54
C GLN A 255 -26.78 -8.55 9.97
N LYS A 256 -27.12 -7.33 10.40
CA LYS A 256 -27.73 -7.10 11.72
C LYS A 256 -29.11 -7.77 11.86
N ILE A 257 -29.91 -7.71 10.81
CA ILE A 257 -31.23 -8.37 10.78
C ILE A 257 -31.06 -9.88 10.72
N ALA A 258 -30.19 -10.39 9.85
CA ALA A 258 -29.95 -11.81 9.69
C ALA A 258 -29.41 -12.44 11.00
N SER A 259 -28.44 -11.82 11.65
CA SER A 259 -27.88 -12.30 12.90
C SER A 259 -28.87 -12.34 14.08
N SER A 260 -29.94 -11.53 14.01
CA SER A 260 -31.01 -11.53 15.02
C SER A 260 -32.14 -12.52 14.70
N ASN A 261 -32.13 -13.14 13.51
CA ASN A 261 -33.16 -14.07 13.05
C ASN A 261 -32.61 -15.50 13.04
N SER A 262 -33.05 -16.34 13.98
CA SER A 262 -32.62 -17.74 14.12
C SER A 262 -32.95 -18.64 12.91
N VAL A 263 -33.74 -18.16 11.97
CA VAL A 263 -34.13 -18.90 10.75
C VAL A 263 -33.22 -18.54 9.55
N ALA A 264 -32.57 -17.40 9.58
CA ALA A 264 -31.65 -16.98 8.53
C ALA A 264 -30.23 -17.48 8.85
N ASN A 265 -29.78 -18.50 8.13
CA ASN A 265 -28.40 -19.00 8.21
C ASN A 265 -27.44 -18.16 7.37
N ASP A 266 -27.93 -17.13 6.70
CA ASP A 266 -27.16 -16.31 5.78
C ASP A 266 -26.79 -14.97 6.41
N GLU A 267 -25.49 -14.79 6.67
CA GLU A 267 -24.96 -13.52 7.20
C GLU A 267 -24.88 -12.45 6.12
N GLY A 268 -25.16 -12.79 4.86
CA GLY A 268 -25.06 -11.89 3.71
C GLY A 268 -23.59 -11.67 3.30
N ILE A 269 -23.34 -10.54 2.64
CA ILE A 269 -21.99 -10.15 2.20
C ILE A 269 -21.47 -8.98 3.01
N SER A 270 -20.15 -8.91 3.09
CA SER A 270 -19.43 -7.78 3.68
C SER A 270 -18.87 -6.87 2.59
N MET A 271 -18.64 -5.61 2.94
CA MET A 271 -17.96 -4.64 2.09
C MET A 271 -17.03 -3.77 2.94
N GLU A 272 -15.77 -3.66 2.49
CA GLU A 272 -14.78 -2.77 3.09
C GLU A 272 -14.29 -1.76 2.05
N TYR A 273 -13.92 -0.54 2.49
CA TYR A 273 -13.37 0.47 1.60
C TYR A 273 -11.90 0.23 1.35
N VAL A 274 -11.48 0.49 0.12
CA VAL A 274 -10.08 0.45 -0.30
C VAL A 274 -9.77 1.66 -1.19
N GLU A 275 -8.54 2.14 -1.11
CA GLU A 275 -7.95 3.00 -2.15
C GLU A 275 -7.49 2.11 -3.29
N LEU A 276 -7.98 2.33 -4.50
CA LEU A 276 -7.69 1.47 -5.64
C LEU A 276 -6.71 2.11 -6.61
N PHE A 277 -5.69 1.34 -6.98
CA PHE A 277 -4.81 1.60 -8.11
C PHE A 277 -5.00 0.51 -9.17
N VAL A 278 -5.01 0.89 -10.43
CA VAL A 278 -5.02 -0.01 -11.58
C VAL A 278 -3.92 0.44 -12.54
N ASP A 279 -2.91 -0.41 -12.72
CA ASP A 279 -1.77 -0.14 -13.60
C ASP A 279 -1.12 1.24 -13.34
N GLN A 280 -0.80 1.50 -12.07
CA GLN A 280 -0.20 2.76 -11.60
C GLN A 280 -1.06 4.01 -11.82
N GLU A 281 -2.36 3.85 -11.92
CA GLU A 281 -3.30 4.94 -11.98
C GLU A 281 -4.25 4.86 -10.77
N TYR A 282 -4.32 5.93 -10.00
CA TYR A 282 -5.23 6.02 -8.85
C TYR A 282 -6.68 6.16 -9.31
N ARG A 283 -7.54 5.25 -8.91
CA ARG A 283 -8.96 5.19 -9.26
C ARG A 283 -9.89 5.71 -8.18
N GLY A 284 -9.35 6.13 -7.03
CA GLY A 284 -10.13 6.60 -5.89
C GLY A 284 -10.60 5.48 -4.97
N VAL A 285 -11.54 5.82 -4.10
CA VAL A 285 -12.09 4.91 -3.09
C VAL A 285 -13.12 3.97 -3.71
N TYR A 286 -12.95 2.66 -3.50
CA TYR A 286 -13.88 1.61 -3.92
C TYR A 286 -14.41 0.82 -2.73
N GLY A 287 -15.58 0.21 -2.91
CA GLY A 287 -16.08 -0.80 -1.99
C GLY A 287 -15.66 -2.19 -2.46
N LEU A 288 -14.70 -2.82 -1.78
CA LEU A 288 -14.37 -4.22 -1.98
C LEU A 288 -15.40 -5.08 -1.26
N SER A 289 -16.06 -5.97 -1.97
CA SER A 289 -17.07 -6.86 -1.40
C SER A 289 -16.97 -8.26 -1.97
N GLU A 290 -17.51 -9.20 -1.23
CA GLU A 290 -17.81 -10.53 -1.73
C GLU A 290 -18.88 -10.46 -2.85
N ARG A 291 -18.87 -11.44 -3.73
CA ARG A 291 -19.94 -11.58 -4.72
C ARG A 291 -21.21 -12.16 -4.09
N ILE A 292 -22.37 -11.62 -4.45
CA ILE A 292 -23.66 -12.24 -4.14
C ILE A 292 -23.87 -13.40 -5.11
N ASP A 293 -23.81 -14.62 -4.62
CA ASP A 293 -24.05 -15.84 -5.37
C ASP A 293 -24.66 -16.93 -4.48
N LYS A 294 -24.79 -18.15 -5.00
CA LYS A 294 -25.31 -19.28 -4.21
C LYS A 294 -24.46 -19.62 -3.00
N LYS A 295 -23.14 -19.41 -3.08
CA LYS A 295 -22.22 -19.65 -1.94
C LYS A 295 -22.47 -18.63 -0.83
N SER A 296 -22.68 -17.36 -1.18
CA SER A 296 -22.96 -16.29 -0.22
C SER A 296 -24.36 -16.36 0.35
N ALA A 297 -25.31 -16.94 -0.39
CA ALA A 297 -26.69 -17.14 0.03
C ALA A 297 -26.95 -18.49 0.71
N SER A 298 -25.90 -19.30 0.92
CA SER A 298 -26.01 -20.66 1.53
C SER A 298 -27.03 -21.58 0.82
N LEU A 299 -27.16 -21.46 -0.53
CA LEU A 299 -28.08 -22.18 -1.40
C LEU A 299 -27.38 -23.30 -2.17
#